data_026d362d577f91c3c68632dedd440d29
#
_entry.id   026d362d577f91c3c68632dedd440d29
#
_cell.length_a   1.000
_cell.length_b   1.000
_cell.length_c   1.000
_cell.angle_alpha   90.00
_cell.angle_beta   90.00
_cell.angle_gamma   90.00
#
_symmetry.space_group_name_H-M   'P 1'
#
loop_
_entity.id
_entity.type
_entity.pdbx_description
1 polymer ?
#
loop_
_entity_poly.entity_id
_entity_poly.type
_entity_poly.pdbx_seq_one_letter_code
_entity_poly.pdbx_strand_id
1 'polypeptide(L)'
;MDSRDTSDAGGAGRRTLGTSRRRFLQSAGAAVGVASLAGCTQFLSGEDANATETPEFGQIGSGRIGDQIQGGTSMQDMPDLAGELTIYSGRGEALVGELIAYIEDLYPDLDIQPRYEGSSQLVQKILNEGQNSPADVFFSVNAGSLGFLADENRTEPLPSDVTDMVREEFHDPSGNWVGTSGRARTIPYNTESLSESDIPTDIMAFPDQEQLADSMGWAPSYGSFQAFVTAMRILNGEEATKQWLQGMVDLGVEEYTDEFAIALAVADGEIDAGFTNHYYIQRVLADREDAPLATAFTEGDAGAIFNVAGAAVVDTAEDTELAANFVRHLLSAEAQAYFATTTFEYPLIPDVEPVGDLPTIDELNPPADLDLTQLSDIRPTLDLMREVGISV
;
A
#
# COMPACT_ATOMS: atom_id res chain seq x y z
N MET A 1 -12.94 66.54 -23.72
CA MET A 1 -11.78 66.78 -24.57
C MET A 1 -11.29 65.41 -24.96
N ASP A 2 -11.78 64.96 -25.96
CA ASP A 2 -11.29 64.91 -27.35
C ASP A 2 -10.22 63.82 -27.44
N SER A 3 -10.39 62.90 -28.15
CA SER A 3 -10.97 62.46 -29.41
C SER A 3 -9.94 61.64 -30.17
N ARG A 4 -10.47 60.55 -30.69
CA ARG A 4 -10.23 59.97 -32.03
C ARG A 4 -8.92 59.20 -32.24
N ASP A 5 -8.95 58.16 -32.89
CA ASP A 5 -9.81 57.45 -33.85
C ASP A 5 -8.86 56.70 -34.80
N THR A 6 -9.28 55.62 -35.23
CA THR A 6 -9.42 54.93 -36.52
C THR A 6 -8.38 53.84 -36.79
N SER A 7 -8.91 52.63 -36.91
CA SER A 7 -9.24 51.86 -38.13
C SER A 7 -8.01 51.20 -38.78
N ASP A 8 -7.99 50.05 -39.37
CA ASP A 8 -9.01 49.32 -40.10
C ASP A 8 -8.47 47.88 -40.43
N ALA A 9 -9.37 46.98 -40.44
CA ALA A 9 -9.73 45.97 -41.40
C ALA A 9 -8.73 44.92 -41.98
N GLY A 10 -9.24 43.73 -42.04
CA GLY A 10 -9.11 42.71 -43.05
C GLY A 10 -8.40 41.43 -42.59
N GLY A 11 -8.93 40.26 -42.63
CA GLY A 11 -10.00 39.65 -43.31
C GLY A 11 -9.70 38.15 -43.41
N ALA A 12 -10.70 37.37 -43.06
CA ALA A 12 -11.09 36.07 -43.61
C ALA A 12 -10.05 34.92 -43.80
N GLY A 13 -10.41 33.76 -43.24
CA GLY A 13 -9.90 32.50 -43.72
C GLY A 13 -10.22 31.29 -42.83
N ARG A 14 -11.49 30.86 -42.77
CA ARG A 14 -11.84 29.48 -42.33
C ARG A 14 -11.12 28.46 -43.22
N ARG A 15 -10.56 27.44 -42.60
CA ARG A 15 -10.60 26.05 -43.13
C ARG A 15 -10.37 25.04 -42.02
N THR A 16 -11.39 24.34 -41.69
CA THR A 16 -11.45 23.01 -41.06
C THR A 16 -10.74 21.99 -41.96
N LEU A 17 -9.90 21.14 -41.41
CA LEU A 17 -9.67 19.78 -41.92
C LEU A 17 -9.25 18.90 -40.78
N GLY A 18 -10.14 18.03 -40.35
CA GLY A 18 -9.84 16.84 -39.61
C GLY A 18 -9.17 15.81 -40.50
N THR A 19 -8.18 15.12 -39.95
CA THR A 19 -7.67 13.86 -40.54
C THR A 19 -7.33 12.88 -39.44
N SER A 20 -8.19 11.95 -39.33
CA SER A 20 -8.13 10.53 -39.00
C SER A 20 -6.72 9.92 -38.86
N ARG A 21 -6.44 9.43 -37.64
CA ARG A 21 -5.38 8.45 -37.37
C ARG A 21 -5.83 7.05 -37.81
N ARG A 22 -5.66 6.73 -39.08
CA ARG A 22 -5.70 5.35 -39.62
C ARG A 22 -5.00 5.37 -40.97
N ARG A 23 -3.74 4.89 -40.99
CA ARG A 23 -3.03 4.26 -42.13
C ARG A 23 -1.52 4.44 -41.99
N PHE A 24 -0.89 3.46 -41.33
CA PHE A 24 0.51 3.16 -41.60
C PHE A 24 0.76 1.69 -41.24
N LEU A 25 0.35 0.83 -42.15
CA LEU A 25 0.82 -0.57 -42.26
C LEU A 25 0.45 -1.04 -43.66
N GLN A 26 1.37 -0.97 -44.59
CA GLN A 26 1.50 -1.85 -45.75
C GLN A 26 2.67 -1.37 -46.59
N SER A 27 3.59 -2.25 -46.69
CA SER A 27 4.46 -2.53 -47.87
C SER A 27 5.93 -2.67 -47.52
N ALA A 28 6.42 -3.84 -47.65
CA ALA A 28 7.41 -4.45 -48.52
C ALA A 28 7.86 -5.76 -47.83
N GLY A 29 7.86 -6.91 -48.30
CA GLY A 29 7.88 -7.52 -49.61
C GLY A 29 9.24 -8.25 -49.84
N ALA A 30 9.25 -9.61 -49.66
CA ALA A 30 9.98 -10.66 -50.35
C ALA A 30 11.53 -10.71 -50.29
N ALA A 31 12.12 -11.79 -49.79
CA ALA A 31 12.63 -12.92 -50.60
C ALA A 31 13.44 -13.95 -49.77
N VAL A 32 12.97 -15.18 -49.78
CA VAL A 32 13.61 -16.49 -50.08
C VAL A 32 14.90 -16.87 -49.37
N GLY A 33 14.81 -17.97 -48.62
CA GLY A 33 15.93 -18.83 -48.21
C GLY A 33 15.42 -20.12 -47.60
N VAL A 34 15.28 -21.16 -48.39
CA VAL A 34 14.89 -22.55 -48.02
C VAL A 34 16.06 -23.23 -47.33
N ALA A 35 15.87 -23.77 -46.15
CA ALA A 35 16.62 -24.93 -45.67
C ALA A 35 15.73 -25.71 -44.70
N SER A 36 15.32 -26.89 -45.20
CA SER A 36 14.62 -27.96 -44.49
C SER A 36 15.44 -28.53 -43.33
N LEU A 37 14.81 -28.83 -42.21
CA LEU A 37 14.98 -30.09 -41.50
C LEU A 37 13.78 -30.36 -40.55
N ALA A 38 13.36 -31.58 -40.60
CA ALA A 38 12.17 -32.17 -40.00
C ALA A 38 12.17 -32.15 -38.46
N GLY A 39 10.96 -32.03 -37.91
CA GLY A 39 10.68 -32.58 -36.59
C GLY A 39 9.68 -31.75 -35.77
N CYS A 40 8.48 -32.33 -35.60
CA CYS A 40 7.40 -31.95 -34.69
C CYS A 40 6.28 -31.11 -35.27
N THR A 41 5.47 -31.76 -36.09
CA THR A 41 4.06 -31.40 -36.25
C THR A 41 3.27 -31.81 -34.99
N GLN A 42 2.94 -30.83 -34.18
CA GLN A 42 1.78 -30.87 -33.29
C GLN A 42 1.65 -29.50 -32.60
N PHE A 43 1.03 -28.56 -33.29
CA PHE A 43 0.39 -27.37 -32.69
C PHE A 43 -0.34 -26.59 -33.79
N LEU A 44 -1.43 -27.18 -34.28
CA LEU A 44 -2.50 -26.46 -34.98
C LEU A 44 -3.80 -27.27 -34.78
N SER A 45 -4.32 -27.20 -33.59
CA SER A 45 -5.76 -27.25 -33.37
C SER A 45 -6.12 -25.93 -32.72
N GLY A 46 -6.75 -25.05 -33.49
CA GLY A 46 -7.37 -23.87 -32.97
C GLY A 46 -8.48 -24.29 -32.02
N GLU A 47 -8.29 -24.03 -30.77
CA GLU A 47 -9.35 -23.97 -29.78
C GLU A 47 -9.48 -22.54 -29.35
N ASP A 48 -10.71 -22.12 -29.31
CA ASP A 48 -11.29 -20.84 -29.06
C ASP A 48 -10.51 -19.98 -28.03
N ALA A 49 -9.83 -18.94 -28.50
CA ALA A 49 -9.27 -17.86 -27.68
C ALA A 49 -10.39 -16.96 -27.14
N ASN A 50 -11.35 -17.53 -26.42
CA ASN A 50 -12.40 -16.77 -25.72
C ASN A 50 -13.17 -17.64 -24.70
N ALA A 51 -12.55 -18.67 -24.14
CA ALA A 51 -13.00 -19.19 -22.86
C ALA A 51 -12.32 -18.33 -21.82
N THR A 52 -13.05 -17.45 -21.18
CA THR A 52 -12.69 -16.89 -19.87
C THR A 52 -12.62 -18.10 -18.96
N GLU A 53 -11.40 -18.58 -18.67
CA GLU A 53 -11.23 -19.64 -17.68
C GLU A 53 -11.79 -19.08 -16.37
N THR A 54 -12.76 -19.78 -15.80
CA THR A 54 -13.27 -19.44 -14.46
C THR A 54 -12.08 -19.54 -13.51
N PRO A 55 -11.77 -18.51 -12.70
CA PRO A 55 -10.69 -18.57 -11.75
C PRO A 55 -10.87 -19.79 -10.84
N GLU A 56 -9.78 -20.48 -10.57
CA GLU A 56 -9.76 -21.54 -9.57
C GLU A 56 -9.32 -20.97 -8.23
N PHE A 57 -9.80 -21.55 -7.14
CA PHE A 57 -9.30 -21.22 -5.81
C PHE A 57 -7.81 -21.51 -5.71
N GLY A 58 -7.06 -20.59 -5.14
CA GLY A 58 -5.62 -20.71 -5.02
C GLY A 58 -4.90 -19.37 -5.05
N GLN A 59 -3.65 -19.38 -5.44
CA GLN A 59 -2.86 -18.17 -5.54
C GLN A 59 -3.38 -17.24 -6.63
N ILE A 60 -3.47 -15.95 -6.31
CA ILE A 60 -3.82 -14.86 -7.23
C ILE A 60 -2.64 -13.88 -7.37
N GLY A 61 -2.73 -13.00 -8.37
CA GLY A 61 -1.74 -11.98 -8.62
C GLY A 61 -0.75 -12.36 -9.71
N SER A 62 0.15 -11.44 -10.03
CA SER A 62 1.08 -11.54 -11.16
C SER A 62 2.13 -12.65 -11.05
N GLY A 63 2.14 -13.45 -9.98
CA GLY A 63 3.15 -14.48 -9.73
C GLY A 63 4.57 -13.91 -9.58
N ARG A 64 4.71 -12.68 -9.15
CA ARG A 64 6.01 -11.99 -9.01
C ARG A 64 7.00 -12.74 -8.13
N ILE A 65 6.49 -13.47 -7.17
CA ILE A 65 7.26 -14.42 -6.35
C ILE A 65 6.63 -15.77 -6.61
N GLY A 66 7.30 -16.62 -7.39
CA GLY A 66 6.77 -17.84 -8.02
C GLY A 66 6.27 -18.96 -7.11
N ASP A 67 6.23 -18.77 -5.80
CA ASP A 67 5.83 -19.78 -4.84
C ASP A 67 4.48 -19.45 -4.21
N GLN A 68 3.62 -20.45 -4.12
CA GLN A 68 2.37 -20.36 -3.38
C GLN A 68 2.68 -20.21 -1.89
N ILE A 69 2.15 -19.16 -1.27
CA ILE A 69 2.13 -19.04 0.17
C ILE A 69 1.16 -20.08 0.72
N GLN A 70 1.62 -20.82 1.72
CA GLN A 70 0.86 -21.86 2.38
C GLN A 70 0.31 -21.35 3.71
N GLY A 71 -0.86 -21.86 4.09
CA GLY A 71 -1.49 -21.52 5.37
C GLY A 71 -2.81 -20.75 5.19
N GLY A 72 -3.55 -20.64 6.28
CA GLY A 72 -4.84 -19.98 6.31
C GLY A 72 -6.01 -20.82 5.79
N THR A 73 -7.21 -20.23 5.77
CA THR A 73 -8.43 -20.81 5.24
C THR A 73 -8.67 -20.33 3.81
N SER A 74 -8.89 -21.27 2.88
CA SER A 74 -9.20 -20.91 1.50
C SER A 74 -10.57 -20.26 1.38
N MET A 75 -10.75 -19.37 0.40
CA MET A 75 -12.04 -18.74 0.07
C MET A 75 -13.13 -19.80 -0.20
N GLN A 76 -12.76 -20.96 -0.79
CA GLN A 76 -13.71 -22.05 -1.05
C GLN A 76 -14.32 -22.68 0.21
N ASP A 77 -13.65 -22.52 1.36
CA ASP A 77 -14.11 -23.04 2.65
C ASP A 77 -14.80 -21.95 3.49
N MET A 78 -14.97 -20.74 2.92
CA MET A 78 -15.67 -19.61 3.50
C MET A 78 -17.11 -19.51 2.96
N PRO A 79 -18.02 -18.73 3.60
CA PRO A 79 -19.36 -18.49 3.08
C PRO A 79 -19.33 -17.89 1.67
N ASP A 80 -20.19 -18.39 0.76
CA ASP A 80 -20.33 -17.82 -0.58
C ASP A 80 -20.77 -16.34 -0.51
N LEU A 81 -20.31 -15.54 -1.47
CA LEU A 81 -20.68 -14.15 -1.61
C LEU A 81 -21.68 -13.98 -2.76
N ALA A 82 -22.81 -13.29 -2.49
CA ALA A 82 -23.80 -12.97 -3.51
C ALA A 82 -24.55 -11.70 -3.09
N GLY A 83 -24.75 -10.77 -4.03
CA GLY A 83 -25.42 -9.49 -3.80
C GLY A 83 -24.62 -8.31 -4.33
N GLU A 84 -24.93 -7.11 -3.86
CA GLU A 84 -24.23 -5.87 -4.23
C GLU A 84 -23.48 -5.33 -3.01
N LEU A 85 -22.23 -4.89 -3.21
CA LEU A 85 -21.42 -4.24 -2.18
C LEU A 85 -20.80 -2.95 -2.70
N THR A 86 -20.99 -1.85 -2.00
CA THR A 86 -20.25 -0.60 -2.21
C THR A 86 -19.08 -0.54 -1.24
N ILE A 87 -17.86 -0.54 -1.78
CA ILE A 87 -16.63 -0.50 -0.97
C ILE A 87 -15.98 0.88 -1.10
N TYR A 88 -15.85 1.58 0.01
CA TYR A 88 -15.03 2.79 0.09
C TYR A 88 -13.60 2.39 0.42
N SER A 89 -12.74 2.38 -0.60
CA SER A 89 -11.37 1.92 -0.46
C SER A 89 -10.35 3.05 -0.44
N GLY A 90 -9.70 3.21 0.71
CA GLY A 90 -8.52 4.03 0.89
C GLY A 90 -7.27 3.40 0.25
N ARG A 91 -7.34 2.12 -0.06
CA ARG A 91 -6.33 1.41 -0.84
C ARG A 91 -6.64 1.62 -2.32
N GLY A 92 -5.69 2.20 -3.07
CA GLY A 92 -5.90 2.51 -4.48
C GLY A 92 -6.16 1.26 -5.33
N GLU A 93 -6.81 1.43 -6.48
CA GLU A 93 -7.10 0.36 -7.44
C GLU A 93 -5.86 -0.47 -7.79
N ALA A 94 -4.70 0.18 -7.94
CA ALA A 94 -3.43 -0.51 -8.22
C ALA A 94 -2.97 -1.48 -7.10
N LEU A 95 -3.51 -1.37 -5.88
CA LEU A 95 -3.15 -2.23 -4.75
C LEU A 95 -4.15 -3.36 -4.50
N VAL A 96 -5.43 -3.17 -4.81
CA VAL A 96 -6.48 -4.13 -4.45
C VAL A 96 -7.45 -4.45 -5.59
N GLY A 97 -7.35 -3.77 -6.73
CA GLY A 97 -8.28 -3.98 -7.85
C GLY A 97 -8.23 -5.39 -8.42
N GLU A 98 -7.04 -6.00 -8.50
CA GLU A 98 -6.88 -7.37 -8.95
C GLU A 98 -7.48 -8.39 -7.96
N LEU A 99 -7.33 -8.15 -6.65
CA LEU A 99 -7.98 -8.97 -5.62
C LEU A 99 -9.50 -8.87 -5.67
N ILE A 100 -10.04 -7.66 -5.84
CA ILE A 100 -11.49 -7.44 -5.96
C ILE A 100 -12.02 -8.17 -7.20
N ALA A 101 -11.38 -7.99 -8.35
CA ALA A 101 -11.78 -8.67 -9.58
C ALA A 101 -11.71 -10.21 -9.45
N TYR A 102 -10.69 -10.72 -8.78
CA TYR A 102 -10.58 -12.17 -8.51
C TYR A 102 -11.74 -12.68 -7.66
N ILE A 103 -12.17 -11.93 -6.63
CA ILE A 103 -13.31 -12.30 -5.78
C ILE A 103 -14.61 -12.29 -6.61
N GLU A 104 -14.83 -11.27 -7.46
CA GLU A 104 -16.01 -11.23 -8.35
C GLU A 104 -16.03 -12.38 -9.36
N ASP A 105 -14.87 -12.74 -9.91
CA ASP A 105 -14.75 -13.87 -10.83
C ASP A 105 -15.03 -15.23 -10.15
N LEU A 106 -14.68 -15.38 -8.85
CA LEU A 106 -15.02 -16.56 -8.06
C LEU A 106 -16.51 -16.63 -7.70
N TYR A 107 -17.15 -15.47 -7.49
CA TYR A 107 -18.55 -15.36 -7.05
C TYR A 107 -19.38 -14.57 -8.08
N PRO A 108 -19.86 -15.24 -9.17
CA PRO A 108 -20.53 -14.53 -10.28
C PRO A 108 -21.84 -13.83 -9.92
N ASP A 109 -22.42 -14.14 -8.77
CA ASP A 109 -23.63 -13.49 -8.25
C ASP A 109 -23.31 -12.30 -7.32
N LEU A 110 -22.02 -11.92 -7.19
CA LEU A 110 -21.54 -10.75 -6.45
C LEU A 110 -21.22 -9.60 -7.40
N ASP A 111 -21.69 -8.39 -7.08
CA ASP A 111 -21.34 -7.14 -7.77
C ASP A 111 -20.68 -6.18 -6.78
N ILE A 112 -19.42 -5.86 -6.98
CA ILE A 112 -18.66 -4.96 -6.13
C ILE A 112 -18.49 -3.60 -6.80
N GLN A 113 -18.87 -2.52 -6.10
CA GLN A 113 -18.75 -1.15 -6.56
C GLN A 113 -17.68 -0.38 -5.76
N PRO A 114 -16.38 -0.49 -6.12
CA PRO A 114 -15.33 0.16 -5.39
C PRO A 114 -15.27 1.67 -5.68
N ARG A 115 -15.01 2.47 -4.66
CA ARG A 115 -14.72 3.91 -4.74
C ARG A 115 -13.39 4.20 -4.10
N TYR A 116 -12.43 4.61 -4.92
CA TYR A 116 -11.05 4.83 -4.52
C TYR A 116 -10.78 6.31 -4.24
N GLU A 117 -10.53 6.63 -2.98
CA GLU A 117 -10.11 7.95 -2.49
C GLU A 117 -9.15 7.75 -1.31
N GLY A 118 -8.50 8.80 -0.77
CA GLY A 118 -7.70 8.67 0.45
C GLY A 118 -8.55 8.28 1.66
N SER A 119 -8.01 7.44 2.56
CA SER A 119 -8.76 6.93 3.73
C SER A 119 -9.41 8.06 4.55
N SER A 120 -8.67 9.13 4.86
CA SER A 120 -9.20 10.27 5.61
C SER A 120 -10.32 11.03 4.86
N GLN A 121 -10.23 11.08 3.51
CA GLN A 121 -11.27 11.69 2.68
C GLN A 121 -12.53 10.84 2.68
N LEU A 122 -12.40 9.52 2.60
CA LEU A 122 -13.52 8.58 2.68
C LEU A 122 -14.21 8.60 4.04
N VAL A 123 -13.44 8.69 5.13
CA VAL A 123 -14.00 8.89 6.48
C VAL A 123 -14.85 10.16 6.52
N GLN A 124 -14.32 11.30 6.07
CA GLN A 124 -15.09 12.54 6.03
C GLN A 124 -16.33 12.44 5.13
N LYS A 125 -16.23 11.69 4.04
CA LYS A 125 -17.35 11.44 3.14
C LYS A 125 -18.45 10.63 3.81
N ILE A 126 -18.12 9.51 4.47
CA ILE A 126 -19.08 8.69 5.25
C ILE A 126 -19.77 9.53 6.33
N LEU A 127 -19.01 10.37 7.06
CA LEU A 127 -19.57 11.25 8.06
C LEU A 127 -20.53 12.31 7.48
N ASN A 128 -20.17 12.90 6.34
CA ASN A 128 -21.00 13.91 5.67
C ASN A 128 -22.26 13.32 5.04
N GLU A 129 -22.18 12.11 4.50
CA GLU A 129 -23.31 11.38 3.94
C GLU A 129 -24.29 10.92 5.06
N GLY A 130 -23.79 10.73 6.26
CA GLY A 130 -24.58 10.32 7.44
C GLY A 130 -25.31 9.01 7.17
N GLN A 131 -26.58 8.94 7.53
CA GLN A 131 -27.44 7.76 7.33
C GLN A 131 -27.81 7.50 5.84
N ASN A 132 -27.29 8.30 4.90
CA ASN A 132 -27.48 8.08 3.47
C ASN A 132 -26.17 7.64 2.81
N SER A 133 -25.15 7.29 3.57
CA SER A 133 -23.93 6.74 2.98
C SER A 133 -24.25 5.44 2.26
N PRO A 134 -23.83 5.27 1.01
CA PRO A 134 -24.00 4.01 0.29
C PRO A 134 -22.89 3.01 0.58
N ALA A 135 -21.93 3.35 1.46
CA ALA A 135 -20.82 2.48 1.76
C ALA A 135 -21.27 1.33 2.66
N ASP A 136 -21.00 0.08 2.23
CA ASP A 136 -21.16 -1.13 3.02
C ASP A 136 -19.87 -1.48 3.75
N VAL A 137 -18.72 -1.32 3.07
CA VAL A 137 -17.40 -1.61 3.64
C VAL A 137 -16.49 -0.39 3.49
N PHE A 138 -15.78 -0.06 4.56
CA PHE A 138 -14.66 0.87 4.54
C PHE A 138 -13.35 0.09 4.60
N PHE A 139 -12.56 0.12 3.53
CA PHE A 139 -11.26 -0.54 3.42
C PHE A 139 -10.13 0.49 3.49
N SER A 140 -9.46 0.57 4.62
CA SER A 140 -8.50 1.62 4.96
C SER A 140 -7.05 1.18 4.78
N VAL A 141 -6.17 2.16 4.50
CA VAL A 141 -4.71 1.95 4.53
C VAL A 141 -4.11 1.99 5.94
N ASN A 142 -4.86 2.38 6.97
CA ASN A 142 -4.32 2.50 8.33
C ASN A 142 -5.39 2.30 9.41
N ALA A 143 -4.96 1.84 10.57
CA ALA A 143 -5.81 1.65 11.75
C ALA A 143 -6.41 2.97 12.27
N GLY A 144 -5.68 4.10 12.15
CA GLY A 144 -6.15 5.40 12.64
C GLY A 144 -7.46 5.85 12.01
N SER A 145 -7.63 5.66 10.70
CA SER A 145 -8.89 5.99 10.01
C SER A 145 -10.02 5.04 10.40
N LEU A 146 -9.72 3.77 10.67
CA LEU A 146 -10.69 2.78 11.14
C LEU A 146 -11.16 3.11 12.56
N GLY A 147 -10.22 3.36 13.48
CA GLY A 147 -10.53 3.74 14.85
C GLY A 147 -11.35 5.02 14.92
N PHE A 148 -10.99 6.04 14.12
CA PHE A 148 -11.75 7.28 14.06
C PHE A 148 -13.20 7.06 13.58
N LEU A 149 -13.42 6.21 12.58
CA LEU A 149 -14.76 5.89 12.11
C LEU A 149 -15.57 5.12 13.17
N ALA A 150 -14.91 4.23 13.92
CA ALA A 150 -15.49 3.50 15.04
C ALA A 150 -15.86 4.44 16.21
N ASP A 151 -15.01 5.39 16.57
CA ASP A 151 -15.26 6.39 17.62
C ASP A 151 -16.46 7.29 17.28
N GLU A 152 -16.68 7.57 16.00
CA GLU A 152 -17.87 8.30 15.52
C GLU A 152 -19.13 7.41 15.43
N ASN A 153 -19.05 6.14 15.88
CA ASN A 153 -20.13 5.14 15.85
C ASN A 153 -20.70 4.95 14.43
N ARG A 154 -19.83 4.85 13.43
CA ARG A 154 -20.17 4.66 12.03
C ARG A 154 -19.79 3.26 11.53
N THR A 155 -19.63 2.31 12.42
CA THR A 155 -19.29 0.92 12.12
C THR A 155 -20.28 -0.04 12.81
N GLU A 156 -20.53 -1.19 12.18
CA GLU A 156 -21.19 -2.34 12.78
C GLU A 156 -20.13 -3.35 13.25
N PRO A 157 -20.28 -3.96 14.43
CA PRO A 157 -19.34 -4.95 14.90
C PRO A 157 -19.26 -6.18 13.98
N LEU A 158 -18.06 -6.57 13.62
CA LEU A 158 -17.78 -7.82 12.93
C LEU A 158 -18.05 -9.03 13.85
N PRO A 159 -18.48 -10.18 13.30
CA PRO A 159 -18.55 -11.43 14.04
C PRO A 159 -17.19 -11.80 14.64
N SER A 160 -17.19 -12.40 15.84
CA SER A 160 -15.94 -12.77 16.52
C SER A 160 -15.12 -13.80 15.74
N ASP A 161 -15.75 -14.65 14.94
CA ASP A 161 -15.04 -15.60 14.07
C ASP A 161 -14.33 -14.94 12.87
N VAL A 162 -14.55 -13.64 12.63
CA VAL A 162 -13.77 -12.82 11.70
C VAL A 162 -12.60 -12.16 12.45
N THR A 163 -12.85 -11.53 13.59
CA THR A 163 -11.80 -10.87 14.37
C THR A 163 -10.79 -11.87 14.95
N ASP A 164 -11.25 -13.07 15.35
CA ASP A 164 -10.39 -14.15 15.86
C ASP A 164 -9.44 -14.77 14.78
N MET A 165 -9.59 -14.39 13.51
CA MET A 165 -8.67 -14.82 12.44
C MET A 165 -7.31 -14.12 12.52
N VAL A 166 -7.21 -12.99 13.22
CA VAL A 166 -5.97 -12.23 13.41
C VAL A 166 -5.63 -12.15 14.89
N ARG A 167 -4.43 -11.66 15.23
CA ARG A 167 -4.02 -11.43 16.62
C ARG A 167 -4.82 -10.27 17.24
N GLU A 168 -4.93 -10.29 18.58
CA GLU A 168 -5.67 -9.30 19.36
C GLU A 168 -5.22 -7.84 19.08
N GLU A 169 -3.94 -7.63 18.82
CA GLU A 169 -3.37 -6.32 18.50
C GLU A 169 -3.76 -5.79 17.10
N PHE A 170 -4.34 -6.63 16.24
CA PHE A 170 -4.68 -6.27 14.85
C PHE A 170 -6.18 -6.11 14.61
N HIS A 171 -7.00 -6.05 15.65
CA HIS A 171 -8.41 -5.71 15.53
C HIS A 171 -8.89 -4.82 16.68
N ASP A 172 -10.01 -4.17 16.49
CA ASP A 172 -10.67 -3.43 17.57
C ASP A 172 -11.24 -4.39 18.63
N PRO A 173 -11.00 -4.16 19.91
CA PRO A 173 -11.52 -5.03 20.98
C PRO A 173 -13.05 -5.19 21.00
N SER A 174 -13.80 -4.22 20.45
CA SER A 174 -15.26 -4.28 20.30
C SER A 174 -15.69 -4.83 18.94
N GLY A 175 -14.75 -5.21 18.08
CA GLY A 175 -15.02 -5.78 16.77
C GLY A 175 -15.34 -4.78 15.66
N ASN A 176 -15.16 -3.48 15.90
CA ASN A 176 -15.54 -2.43 14.94
C ASN A 176 -14.70 -2.44 13.65
N TRP A 177 -13.53 -3.05 13.67
CA TRP A 177 -12.67 -3.23 12.50
C TRP A 177 -11.69 -4.38 12.70
N VAL A 178 -11.13 -4.88 11.61
CA VAL A 178 -10.06 -5.89 11.59
C VAL A 178 -8.97 -5.50 10.62
N GLY A 179 -7.71 -5.75 10.98
CA GLY A 179 -6.55 -5.63 10.10
C GLY A 179 -6.57 -6.69 9.01
N THR A 180 -6.14 -6.34 7.81
CA THR A 180 -6.09 -7.23 6.65
C THR A 180 -4.69 -7.46 6.12
N SER A 181 -3.77 -6.52 6.32
CA SER A 181 -2.35 -6.65 5.97
C SER A 181 -1.50 -5.72 6.82
N GLY A 182 -0.25 -6.09 7.06
CA GLY A 182 0.66 -5.40 7.95
C GLY A 182 1.77 -4.64 7.23
N ARG A 183 2.24 -3.57 7.85
CA ARG A 183 3.32 -2.72 7.33
C ARG A 183 4.30 -2.36 8.43
N ALA A 184 5.51 -2.87 8.32
CA ALA A 184 6.59 -2.55 9.25
C ALA A 184 7.38 -1.34 8.78
N ARG A 185 7.70 -0.44 9.70
CA ARG A 185 8.71 0.60 9.52
C ARG A 185 10.09 -0.02 9.55
N THR A 186 10.99 0.43 8.68
CA THR A 186 12.29 -0.18 8.48
C THR A 186 13.34 0.84 8.05
N ILE A 187 14.59 0.37 8.06
CA ILE A 187 15.76 1.09 7.59
C ILE A 187 16.33 0.32 6.38
N PRO A 188 16.09 0.78 5.13
CA PRO A 188 16.86 0.29 4.00
C PRO A 188 18.32 0.70 4.15
N TYR A 189 19.25 -0.18 3.82
CA TYR A 189 20.66 0.16 3.78
C TYR A 189 21.38 -0.50 2.60
N ASN A 190 22.43 0.16 2.10
CA ASN A 190 23.25 -0.34 0.99
C ASN A 190 24.29 -1.33 1.51
N THR A 191 24.23 -2.57 1.05
CA THR A 191 25.11 -3.65 1.52
C THR A 191 26.55 -3.58 1.01
N GLU A 192 26.85 -2.72 0.04
CA GLU A 192 28.23 -2.43 -0.40
C GLU A 192 28.93 -1.41 0.52
N SER A 193 28.15 -0.54 1.20
CA SER A 193 28.68 0.50 2.10
C SER A 193 28.57 0.13 3.56
N LEU A 194 27.51 -0.56 3.98
CA LEU A 194 27.17 -0.85 5.37
C LEU A 194 26.87 -2.33 5.58
N SER A 195 27.04 -2.77 6.81
CA SER A 195 26.51 -4.03 7.33
C SER A 195 25.34 -3.75 8.29
N GLU A 196 24.51 -4.74 8.56
CA GLU A 196 23.39 -4.61 9.50
C GLU A 196 23.85 -4.09 10.89
N SER A 197 25.04 -4.50 11.36
CA SER A 197 25.60 -4.05 12.63
C SER A 197 26.01 -2.57 12.66
N ASP A 198 26.05 -1.88 11.50
CA ASP A 198 26.31 -0.46 11.41
C ASP A 198 25.02 0.37 11.56
N ILE A 199 23.85 -0.28 11.51
CA ILE A 199 22.54 0.36 11.68
C ILE A 199 22.13 0.29 13.15
N PRO A 200 21.81 1.44 13.80
CA PRO A 200 21.35 1.44 15.19
C PRO A 200 20.04 0.67 15.36
N THR A 201 19.90 -0.09 16.43
CA THR A 201 18.65 -0.73 16.84
C THR A 201 17.76 0.18 17.69
N ASP A 202 18.24 1.38 18.06
CA ASP A 202 17.48 2.44 18.73
C ASP A 202 17.32 3.63 17.79
N ILE A 203 16.08 3.98 17.47
CA ILE A 203 15.79 5.09 16.57
C ILE A 203 16.35 6.44 17.10
N MET A 204 16.39 6.61 18.42
CA MET A 204 16.89 7.83 19.02
C MET A 204 18.40 8.02 18.88
N ALA A 205 19.14 6.96 18.53
CA ALA A 205 20.60 7.01 18.35
C ALA A 205 21.04 7.48 16.94
N PHE A 206 20.13 7.60 15.96
CA PHE A 206 20.48 7.97 14.57
C PHE A 206 21.17 9.34 14.44
N PRO A 207 20.75 10.42 15.15
CA PRO A 207 21.40 11.71 15.02
C PRO A 207 22.89 11.73 15.41
N ASP A 208 23.32 10.76 16.21
CA ASP A 208 24.71 10.65 16.69
C ASP A 208 25.60 9.77 15.82
N GLN A 209 25.07 9.26 14.67
CA GLN A 209 25.79 8.36 13.76
C GLN A 209 26.59 9.13 12.72
N GLU A 210 27.79 9.59 13.08
CA GLU A 210 28.67 10.37 12.18
C GLU A 210 28.96 9.62 10.84
N GLN A 211 28.93 8.28 10.86
CA GLN A 211 29.14 7.47 9.67
C GLN A 211 27.98 7.57 8.63
N LEU A 212 26.80 8.00 9.08
CA LEU A 212 25.61 8.20 8.23
C LEU A 212 25.41 9.69 7.83
N ALA A 213 26.36 10.56 8.16
CA ALA A 213 26.27 11.97 7.82
C ALA A 213 26.27 12.18 6.30
N ASP A 214 25.36 13.04 5.83
CA ASP A 214 25.15 13.37 4.41
C ASP A 214 24.87 12.14 3.52
N SER A 215 24.43 10.99 4.11
CA SER A 215 24.18 9.74 3.36
C SER A 215 22.89 9.03 3.76
N MET A 216 21.95 9.74 4.38
CA MET A 216 20.62 9.22 4.72
C MET A 216 19.50 9.95 3.98
N GLY A 217 18.37 9.24 3.79
CA GLY A 217 17.17 9.79 3.18
C GLY A 217 15.92 9.68 4.03
N TRP A 218 15.05 10.69 3.94
CA TRP A 218 13.70 10.68 4.49
C TRP A 218 12.69 11.33 3.56
N ALA A 219 11.39 11.11 3.80
CA ALA A 219 10.30 11.67 3.00
C ALA A 219 9.29 12.42 3.92
N PRO A 220 9.60 13.62 4.40
CA PRO A 220 8.84 14.28 5.47
C PRO A 220 7.41 14.66 5.09
N SER A 221 7.11 14.88 3.81
CA SER A 221 5.74 15.12 3.32
C SER A 221 4.92 13.85 3.13
N TYR A 222 5.54 12.67 3.31
CA TYR A 222 4.89 11.38 3.09
C TYR A 222 4.16 10.87 4.34
N GLY A 223 2.93 10.38 4.18
CA GLY A 223 2.05 10.05 5.31
C GLY A 223 2.59 9.00 6.27
N SER A 224 3.34 7.99 5.80
CA SER A 224 3.96 6.98 6.67
C SER A 224 5.10 7.56 7.50
N PHE A 225 5.89 8.50 6.96
CA PHE A 225 6.91 9.20 7.72
C PHE A 225 6.28 10.11 8.81
N GLN A 226 5.19 10.80 8.47
CA GLN A 226 4.44 11.60 9.45
C GLN A 226 3.86 10.75 10.57
N ALA A 227 3.35 9.55 10.25
CA ALA A 227 2.89 8.59 11.25
C ALA A 227 4.03 8.09 12.16
N PHE A 228 5.21 7.84 11.59
CA PHE A 228 6.42 7.50 12.33
C PHE A 228 6.84 8.61 13.31
N VAL A 229 6.92 9.85 12.86
CA VAL A 229 7.22 10.99 13.74
C VAL A 229 6.12 11.22 14.79
N THR A 230 4.85 10.91 14.45
CA THR A 230 3.75 10.92 15.43
C THR A 230 3.97 9.86 16.50
N ALA A 231 4.40 8.65 16.13
CA ALA A 231 4.77 7.62 17.11
C ALA A 231 5.93 8.06 18.00
N MET A 232 6.96 8.70 17.45
CA MET A 232 8.05 9.28 18.25
C MET A 232 7.52 10.30 19.27
N ARG A 233 6.62 11.17 18.83
CA ARG A 233 6.01 12.20 19.72
C ARG A 233 5.22 11.55 20.85
N ILE A 234 4.49 10.49 20.58
CA ILE A 234 3.68 9.77 21.58
C ILE A 234 4.59 9.02 22.57
N LEU A 235 5.58 8.29 22.06
CA LEU A 235 6.45 7.41 22.87
C LEU A 235 7.54 8.19 23.62
N ASN A 236 8.14 9.20 23.01
CA ASN A 236 9.31 9.90 23.55
C ASN A 236 8.98 11.33 24.01
N GLY A 237 7.81 11.88 23.63
CA GLY A 237 7.40 13.25 23.91
C GLY A 237 7.91 14.26 22.86
N GLU A 238 7.30 15.45 22.85
CA GLU A 238 7.53 16.49 21.83
C GLU A 238 8.98 16.99 21.83
N GLU A 239 9.55 17.25 23.01
CA GLU A 239 10.90 17.81 23.12
C GLU A 239 11.98 16.86 22.61
N ALA A 240 11.90 15.57 22.98
CA ALA A 240 12.85 14.56 22.49
C ALA A 240 12.72 14.33 20.97
N THR A 241 11.49 14.30 20.46
CA THR A 241 11.22 14.21 19.03
C THR A 241 11.75 15.41 18.26
N LYS A 242 11.58 16.62 18.81
CA LYS A 242 12.13 17.84 18.22
C LYS A 242 13.65 17.83 18.16
N GLN A 243 14.30 17.39 19.23
CA GLN A 243 15.75 17.24 19.27
C GLN A 243 16.24 16.20 18.27
N TRP A 244 15.54 15.09 18.13
CA TRP A 244 15.85 14.08 17.11
C TRP A 244 15.73 14.64 15.70
N LEU A 245 14.62 15.31 15.37
CA LEU A 245 14.41 15.93 14.04
C LEU A 245 15.51 16.95 13.73
N GLN A 246 15.86 17.81 14.70
CA GLN A 246 16.95 18.78 14.53
C GLN A 246 18.29 18.09 14.32
N GLY A 247 18.57 17.04 15.10
CA GLY A 247 19.80 16.26 14.95
C GLY A 247 19.91 15.58 13.59
N MET A 248 18.80 15.08 13.02
CA MET A 248 18.76 14.51 11.67
C MET A 248 18.98 15.59 10.58
N VAL A 249 18.42 16.78 10.76
CA VAL A 249 18.71 17.94 9.88
C VAL A 249 20.21 18.31 9.94
N ASP A 250 20.78 18.35 11.16
CA ASP A 250 22.20 18.68 11.36
C ASP A 250 23.12 17.57 10.82
N LEU A 251 22.65 16.30 10.80
CA LEU A 251 23.34 15.15 10.19
C LEU A 251 23.35 15.23 8.65
N GLY A 252 22.54 16.08 8.05
CA GLY A 252 22.48 16.27 6.60
C GLY A 252 21.61 15.28 5.85
N VAL A 253 20.49 14.83 6.48
CA VAL A 253 19.55 13.89 5.83
C VAL A 253 18.89 14.55 4.62
N GLU A 254 18.89 13.85 3.46
CA GLU A 254 18.33 14.30 2.20
C GLU A 254 16.81 14.09 2.13
N GLU A 255 16.06 15.07 1.59
CA GLU A 255 14.61 15.01 1.42
C GLU A 255 14.24 14.36 0.07
N TYR A 256 13.36 13.34 0.12
CA TYR A 256 12.79 12.65 -1.04
C TYR A 256 11.27 12.89 -1.13
N THR A 257 10.71 12.72 -2.32
CA THR A 257 9.26 12.89 -2.56
C THR A 257 8.42 11.80 -1.93
N ASP A 258 8.97 10.58 -1.85
CA ASP A 258 8.31 9.40 -1.29
C ASP A 258 9.35 8.35 -0.85
N GLU A 259 8.88 7.33 -0.14
CA GLU A 259 9.73 6.28 0.43
C GLU A 259 10.25 5.27 -0.60
N PHE A 260 9.59 5.14 -1.76
CA PHE A 260 10.11 4.30 -2.84
C PHE A 260 11.34 4.92 -3.49
N ALA A 261 11.34 6.25 -3.65
CA ALA A 261 12.51 6.98 -4.14
C ALA A 261 13.73 6.80 -3.20
N ILE A 262 13.51 6.74 -1.88
CA ILE A 262 14.56 6.44 -0.90
C ILE A 262 15.13 5.03 -1.12
N ALA A 263 14.26 4.01 -1.23
CA ALA A 263 14.70 2.64 -1.45
C ALA A 263 15.50 2.48 -2.75
N LEU A 264 15.12 3.20 -3.81
CA LEU A 264 15.86 3.26 -5.08
C LEU A 264 17.23 3.94 -4.91
N ALA A 265 17.27 5.09 -4.23
CA ALA A 265 18.52 5.83 -3.99
C ALA A 265 19.53 5.01 -3.18
N VAL A 266 19.06 4.26 -2.17
CA VAL A 266 19.90 3.31 -1.43
C VAL A 266 20.40 2.19 -2.35
N ALA A 267 19.52 1.59 -3.16
CA ALA A 267 19.89 0.52 -4.09
C ALA A 267 20.87 1.00 -5.18
N ASP A 268 20.80 2.26 -5.57
CA ASP A 268 21.71 2.88 -6.56
C ASP A 268 23.01 3.40 -5.96
N GLY A 269 23.15 3.37 -4.61
CA GLY A 269 24.33 3.86 -3.90
C GLY A 269 24.45 5.38 -3.88
N GLU A 270 23.34 6.10 -4.06
CA GLU A 270 23.28 7.56 -3.94
C GLU A 270 23.33 7.98 -2.47
N ILE A 271 22.67 7.18 -1.59
CA ILE A 271 22.72 7.30 -0.14
C ILE A 271 22.94 5.90 0.46
N ASP A 272 23.44 5.85 1.70
CA ASP A 272 23.79 4.59 2.36
C ASP A 272 22.61 3.98 3.14
N ALA A 273 21.68 4.81 3.66
CA ALA A 273 20.52 4.35 4.41
C ALA A 273 19.34 5.33 4.33
N GLY A 274 18.18 4.95 4.87
CA GLY A 274 17.03 5.83 4.91
C GLY A 274 15.89 5.30 5.79
N PHE A 275 14.74 5.97 5.75
CA PHE A 275 13.55 5.58 6.51
C PHE A 275 12.42 5.24 5.56
N THR A 276 12.01 3.96 5.49
CA THR A 276 10.92 3.50 4.63
C THR A 276 10.04 2.46 5.31
N ASN A 277 8.92 2.12 4.70
CA ASN A 277 8.24 0.88 5.00
C ASN A 277 8.88 -0.28 4.20
N HIS A 278 8.90 -1.48 4.78
CA HIS A 278 9.55 -2.68 4.23
C HIS A 278 9.17 -3.01 2.78
N TYR A 279 7.90 -2.84 2.40
CA TYR A 279 7.40 -3.21 1.08
C TYR A 279 8.03 -2.39 -0.06
N TYR A 280 8.57 -1.20 0.20
CA TYR A 280 9.30 -0.46 -0.83
C TYR A 280 10.64 -1.11 -1.14
N ILE A 281 11.31 -1.65 -0.12
CA ILE A 281 12.54 -2.44 -0.27
C ILE A 281 12.24 -3.70 -1.09
N GLN A 282 11.19 -4.44 -0.71
CA GLN A 282 10.79 -5.66 -1.41
C GLN A 282 10.40 -5.41 -2.88
N ARG A 283 9.77 -4.28 -3.19
CA ARG A 283 9.48 -3.88 -4.59
C ARG A 283 10.74 -3.67 -5.41
N VAL A 284 11.77 -3.02 -4.84
CA VAL A 284 13.05 -2.83 -5.52
C VAL A 284 13.73 -4.19 -5.74
N LEU A 285 13.76 -5.04 -4.72
CA LEU A 285 14.37 -6.38 -4.82
C LEU A 285 13.62 -7.29 -5.80
N ALA A 286 12.31 -7.19 -5.90
CA ALA A 286 11.51 -7.95 -6.87
C ALA A 286 11.81 -7.57 -8.33
N ASP A 287 12.14 -6.30 -8.59
CA ASP A 287 12.52 -5.84 -9.93
C ASP A 287 14.04 -5.96 -10.17
N ARG A 288 14.85 -5.98 -9.13
CA ARG A 288 16.34 -5.96 -9.16
C ARG A 288 16.88 -6.87 -8.05
N GLU A 289 16.78 -8.18 -8.26
CA GLU A 289 17.14 -9.22 -7.29
C GLU A 289 18.59 -9.08 -6.75
N ASP A 290 19.52 -8.62 -7.58
CA ASP A 290 20.93 -8.42 -7.22
C ASP A 290 21.24 -7.00 -6.70
N ALA A 291 20.24 -6.17 -6.39
CA ALA A 291 20.49 -4.83 -5.86
C ALA A 291 21.20 -4.90 -4.51
N PRO A 292 22.21 -4.03 -4.24
CA PRO A 292 22.91 -4.01 -2.96
C PRO A 292 22.07 -3.35 -1.86
N LEU A 293 20.89 -3.90 -1.60
CA LEU A 293 19.86 -3.37 -0.73
C LEU A 293 19.42 -4.42 0.28
N ALA A 294 19.41 -4.07 1.55
CA ALA A 294 18.88 -4.93 2.61
C ALA A 294 18.01 -4.12 3.59
N THR A 295 17.33 -4.84 4.47
CA THR A 295 16.39 -4.28 5.45
C THR A 295 16.95 -4.47 6.86
N ALA A 296 16.99 -3.40 7.66
CA ALA A 296 17.24 -3.46 9.09
C ALA A 296 16.04 -2.95 9.87
N PHE A 297 15.93 -3.34 11.13
CA PHE A 297 14.87 -2.97 12.04
C PHE A 297 15.44 -2.33 13.32
N THR A 298 14.71 -1.37 13.88
CA THR A 298 14.92 -0.94 15.26
C THR A 298 14.08 -1.81 16.21
N GLU A 299 14.23 -1.65 17.52
CA GLU A 299 13.59 -2.51 18.50
C GLU A 299 12.82 -1.72 19.56
N GLY A 300 11.53 -2.01 19.71
CA GLY A 300 10.69 -1.49 20.80
C GLY A 300 10.42 0.01 20.76
N ASP A 301 10.67 0.66 19.64
CA ASP A 301 10.57 2.11 19.46
C ASP A 301 9.76 2.51 18.24
N ALA A 302 9.68 3.83 17.97
CA ALA A 302 8.91 4.34 16.83
C ALA A 302 9.43 3.90 15.47
N GLY A 303 10.71 3.55 15.34
CA GLY A 303 11.31 3.04 14.11
C GLY A 303 10.91 1.60 13.80
N ALA A 304 10.35 0.88 14.78
CA ALA A 304 9.84 -0.49 14.67
C ALA A 304 8.30 -0.56 14.62
N ILE A 305 7.58 0.55 14.35
CA ILE A 305 6.12 0.51 14.31
C ILE A 305 5.63 -0.46 13.25
N PHE A 306 4.61 -1.23 13.66
CA PHE A 306 3.88 -2.13 12.77
C PHE A 306 2.44 -1.63 12.68
N ASN A 307 2.07 -1.05 11.54
CA ASN A 307 0.73 -0.54 11.27
C ASN A 307 -0.03 -1.51 10.37
N VAL A 308 -1.37 -1.47 10.42
CA VAL A 308 -2.19 -2.35 9.60
C VAL A 308 -3.07 -1.55 8.64
N ALA A 309 -3.22 -2.06 7.43
CA ALA A 309 -4.41 -1.81 6.62
C ALA A 309 -5.53 -2.69 7.16
N GLY A 310 -6.77 -2.29 7.03
CA GLY A 310 -7.88 -3.06 7.58
C GLY A 310 -9.23 -2.64 7.02
N ALA A 311 -10.26 -3.37 7.41
CA ALA A 311 -11.61 -3.16 6.95
C ALA A 311 -12.62 -3.11 8.10
N ALA A 312 -13.69 -2.35 7.88
CA ALA A 312 -14.84 -2.22 8.77
C ALA A 312 -16.14 -2.31 7.96
N VAL A 313 -17.19 -2.86 8.56
CA VAL A 313 -18.55 -2.75 8.04
C VAL A 313 -19.11 -1.40 8.47
N VAL A 314 -19.67 -0.63 7.54
CA VAL A 314 -20.25 0.69 7.82
C VAL A 314 -21.68 0.50 8.40
N ASP A 315 -22.07 1.36 9.34
CA ASP A 315 -23.39 1.30 10.03
C ASP A 315 -24.60 1.45 9.10
N THR A 316 -24.36 1.85 7.85
CA THR A 316 -25.39 1.99 6.80
C THR A 316 -25.41 0.84 5.80
N ALA A 317 -24.61 -0.22 6.01
CA ALA A 317 -24.58 -1.38 5.12
C ALA A 317 -25.97 -2.00 5.00
N GLU A 318 -26.44 -2.20 3.75
CA GLU A 318 -27.75 -2.80 3.49
C GLU A 318 -27.78 -4.28 3.85
N ASP A 319 -26.68 -5.00 3.62
CA ASP A 319 -26.47 -6.40 4.00
C ASP A 319 -25.18 -6.54 4.82
N THR A 320 -25.33 -6.42 6.14
CA THR A 320 -24.21 -6.51 7.08
C THR A 320 -23.56 -7.89 7.11
N GLU A 321 -24.32 -8.97 6.80
CA GLU A 321 -23.76 -10.32 6.73
C GLU A 321 -22.88 -10.49 5.50
N LEU A 322 -23.31 -10.01 4.34
CA LEU A 322 -22.52 -10.01 3.12
C LEU A 322 -21.25 -9.15 3.28
N ALA A 323 -21.39 -7.94 3.85
CA ALA A 323 -20.27 -7.06 4.13
C ALA A 323 -19.24 -7.70 5.07
N ALA A 324 -19.68 -8.33 6.16
CA ALA A 324 -18.81 -9.05 7.09
C ALA A 324 -18.13 -10.27 6.45
N ASN A 325 -18.86 -11.01 5.60
CA ASN A 325 -18.28 -12.14 4.87
C ASN A 325 -17.25 -11.66 3.82
N PHE A 326 -17.47 -10.53 3.15
CA PHE A 326 -16.44 -9.93 2.31
C PHE A 326 -15.17 -9.57 3.10
N VAL A 327 -15.31 -8.96 4.28
CA VAL A 327 -14.16 -8.68 5.16
C VAL A 327 -13.44 -9.98 5.56
N ARG A 328 -14.18 -11.06 5.84
CA ARG A 328 -13.61 -12.40 6.09
C ARG A 328 -12.77 -12.89 4.91
N HIS A 329 -13.22 -12.67 3.67
CA HIS A 329 -12.49 -13.07 2.47
C HIS A 329 -11.17 -12.31 2.29
N LEU A 330 -11.06 -11.08 2.80
CA LEU A 330 -9.78 -10.37 2.86
C LEU A 330 -8.77 -11.03 3.83
N LEU A 331 -9.22 -11.95 4.67
CA LEU A 331 -8.40 -12.76 5.58
C LEU A 331 -8.24 -14.22 5.11
N SER A 332 -8.65 -14.54 3.88
CA SER A 332 -8.45 -15.85 3.29
C SER A 332 -6.99 -16.11 2.94
N ALA A 333 -6.65 -17.38 2.75
CA ALA A 333 -5.33 -17.79 2.27
C ALA A 333 -4.93 -17.06 0.97
N GLU A 334 -5.87 -16.97 0.02
CA GLU A 334 -5.66 -16.32 -1.28
C GLU A 334 -5.40 -14.81 -1.13
N ALA A 335 -6.19 -14.10 -0.32
CA ALA A 335 -6.01 -12.67 -0.09
C ALA A 335 -4.70 -12.37 0.66
N GLN A 336 -4.34 -13.19 1.64
CA GLN A 336 -3.10 -13.03 2.39
C GLN A 336 -1.87 -13.36 1.54
N ALA A 337 -1.96 -14.38 0.67
CA ALA A 337 -0.94 -14.64 -0.35
C ALA A 337 -0.79 -13.45 -1.32
N TYR A 338 -1.92 -12.87 -1.75
CA TYR A 338 -1.91 -11.67 -2.59
C TYR A 338 -1.22 -10.48 -1.91
N PHE A 339 -1.56 -10.19 -0.65
CA PHE A 339 -0.92 -9.09 0.08
C PHE A 339 0.59 -9.33 0.25
N ALA A 340 1.01 -10.54 0.54
CA ALA A 340 2.41 -10.87 0.69
C ALA A 340 3.19 -10.83 -0.63
N THR A 341 2.64 -11.38 -1.73
CA THR A 341 3.40 -11.57 -2.98
C THR A 341 3.22 -10.44 -4.00
N THR A 342 2.10 -9.71 -3.95
CA THR A 342 1.78 -8.64 -4.92
C THR A 342 2.01 -7.26 -4.33
N THR A 343 1.54 -7.01 -3.09
CA THR A 343 1.76 -5.72 -2.42
C THR A 343 2.96 -5.72 -1.49
N PHE A 344 3.55 -6.90 -1.22
CA PHE A 344 4.69 -7.11 -0.33
C PHE A 344 4.43 -6.70 1.12
N GLU A 345 3.17 -6.71 1.55
CA GLU A 345 2.77 -6.44 2.91
C GLU A 345 2.80 -7.72 3.76
N TYR A 346 2.93 -7.58 5.07
CA TYR A 346 2.87 -8.73 5.97
C TYR A 346 1.47 -9.34 5.97
N PRO A 347 1.33 -10.66 5.81
CA PRO A 347 0.09 -11.35 6.10
C PRO A 347 -0.20 -11.29 7.61
N LEU A 348 -1.49 -11.19 8.00
CA LEU A 348 -1.87 -11.07 9.41
C LEU A 348 -2.48 -12.35 10.01
N ILE A 349 -2.83 -13.33 9.17
CA ILE A 349 -3.37 -14.61 9.65
C ILE A 349 -2.23 -15.53 10.11
N PRO A 350 -2.46 -16.37 11.13
CA PRO A 350 -1.50 -17.38 11.55
C PRO A 350 -1.10 -18.32 10.40
N ASP A 351 0.08 -18.86 10.47
CA ASP A 351 0.62 -19.87 9.54
C ASP A 351 0.88 -19.38 8.10
N VAL A 352 0.80 -18.05 7.84
CA VAL A 352 1.24 -17.44 6.59
C VAL A 352 2.46 -16.57 6.86
N GLU A 353 3.57 -16.92 6.24
CA GLU A 353 4.86 -16.25 6.41
C GLU A 353 4.97 -15.03 5.48
N PRO A 354 5.72 -13.98 5.86
CA PRO A 354 6.06 -12.90 4.95
C PRO A 354 6.97 -13.39 3.82
N VAL A 355 7.08 -12.61 2.75
CA VAL A 355 7.96 -12.95 1.62
C VAL A 355 9.39 -12.46 1.82
N GLY A 356 10.34 -13.08 1.12
CA GLY A 356 11.74 -12.72 1.17
C GLY A 356 12.39 -13.07 2.51
N ASP A 357 13.46 -12.37 2.85
CA ASP A 357 14.21 -12.55 4.10
C ASP A 357 13.65 -11.68 5.25
N LEU A 358 12.35 -11.34 5.19
CA LEU A 358 11.72 -10.57 6.26
C LEU A 358 11.52 -11.44 7.51
N PRO A 359 11.75 -10.90 8.71
CA PRO A 359 11.41 -11.58 9.94
C PRO A 359 9.91 -11.81 10.06
N THR A 360 9.50 -12.86 10.74
CA THR A 360 8.09 -13.08 11.09
C THR A 360 7.56 -11.99 12.03
N ILE A 361 6.25 -11.83 12.14
CA ILE A 361 5.66 -10.86 13.07
C ILE A 361 6.11 -11.12 14.52
N ASP A 362 6.35 -12.39 14.90
CA ASP A 362 6.83 -12.76 16.24
C ASP A 362 8.29 -12.35 16.50
N GLU A 363 9.09 -12.21 15.46
CA GLU A 363 10.48 -11.76 15.55
C GLU A 363 10.60 -10.22 15.50
N LEU A 364 9.56 -9.53 15.00
CA LEU A 364 9.50 -8.09 15.11
C LEU A 364 9.27 -7.67 16.56
N ASN A 365 9.87 -6.58 16.96
CA ASN A 365 9.70 -6.00 18.29
C ASN A 365 9.11 -4.58 18.19
N PRO A 366 7.80 -4.45 17.83
CA PRO A 366 7.15 -3.15 17.80
C PRO A 366 6.96 -2.60 19.22
N PRO A 367 6.76 -1.28 19.38
CA PRO A 367 6.49 -0.67 20.68
C PRO A 367 5.17 -1.18 21.27
N ALA A 368 5.23 -1.81 22.44
CA ALA A 368 4.09 -2.49 23.07
C ALA A 368 2.98 -1.52 23.56
N ASP A 369 3.35 -0.28 23.89
CA ASP A 369 2.44 0.70 24.50
C ASP A 369 1.85 1.69 23.48
N LEU A 370 1.97 1.43 22.17
CA LEU A 370 1.49 2.32 21.12
C LEU A 370 0.11 1.88 20.60
N ASP A 371 -0.89 2.70 20.87
CA ASP A 371 -2.19 2.59 20.21
C ASP A 371 -2.11 3.14 18.78
N LEU A 372 -2.24 2.26 17.79
CA LEU A 372 -2.11 2.58 16.37
C LEU A 372 -3.17 3.59 15.88
N THR A 373 -4.31 3.70 16.55
CA THR A 373 -5.37 4.66 16.19
C THR A 373 -4.93 6.10 16.42
N GLN A 374 -4.03 6.33 17.39
CA GLN A 374 -3.47 7.65 17.70
C GLN A 374 -2.52 8.19 16.62
N LEU A 375 -2.03 7.33 15.71
CA LEU A 375 -1.16 7.76 14.60
C LEU A 375 -1.87 8.67 13.58
N SER A 376 -3.19 8.79 13.67
CA SER A 376 -3.98 9.74 12.86
C SER A 376 -3.89 11.20 13.35
N ASP A 377 -3.46 11.44 14.60
CA ASP A 377 -3.29 12.80 15.16
C ASP A 377 -1.98 13.45 14.67
N ILE A 378 -1.91 13.72 13.37
CA ILE A 378 -0.70 14.23 12.71
C ILE A 378 -0.49 15.74 12.88
N ARG A 379 -1.52 16.53 13.26
CA ARG A 379 -1.41 18.00 13.28
C ARG A 379 -0.29 18.51 14.19
N PRO A 380 -0.18 18.07 15.47
CA PRO A 380 0.93 18.49 16.32
C PRO A 380 2.30 18.08 15.76
N THR A 381 2.36 16.93 15.09
CA THR A 381 3.57 16.44 14.44
C THR A 381 4.02 17.36 13.29
N LEU A 382 3.08 17.77 12.43
CA LEU A 382 3.38 18.71 11.34
C LEU A 382 3.84 20.07 11.86
N ASP A 383 3.25 20.55 12.95
CA ASP A 383 3.67 21.81 13.58
C ASP A 383 5.10 21.69 14.15
N LEU A 384 5.41 20.57 14.80
CA LEU A 384 6.75 20.28 15.32
C LEU A 384 7.80 20.20 14.19
N MET A 385 7.50 19.53 13.09
CA MET A 385 8.38 19.41 11.92
C MET A 385 8.66 20.80 11.30
N ARG A 386 7.64 21.66 11.17
CA ARG A 386 7.80 23.05 10.68
C ARG A 386 8.66 23.89 11.60
N GLU A 387 8.56 23.72 12.93
CA GLU A 387 9.37 24.45 13.91
C GLU A 387 10.88 24.20 13.75
N VAL A 388 11.28 23.02 13.27
CA VAL A 388 12.68 22.67 12.99
C VAL A 388 13.08 22.92 11.53
N GLY A 389 12.19 23.53 10.73
CA GLY A 389 12.48 23.94 9.35
C GLY A 389 12.24 22.87 8.29
N ILE A 390 11.60 21.75 8.64
CA ILE A 390 11.26 20.69 7.69
C ILE A 390 9.98 21.08 6.91
N SER A 391 10.02 20.93 5.59
CA SER A 391 8.89 21.23 4.69
C SER A 391 7.85 20.09 4.69
N VAL A 392 6.62 20.39 5.16
CA VAL A 392 5.49 19.43 5.23
C VAL A 392 4.17 20.10 4.90
#